data_3e457324badae4034b661d24e9ff9b3c
#
_entry.id   3e457324badae4034b661d24e9ff9b3c
#
_cell.length_a   1.000
_cell.length_b   1.000
_cell.length_c   1.000
_cell.angle_alpha   90.00
_cell.angle_beta   90.00
_cell.angle_gamma   90.00
#
_symmetry.space_group_name_H-M   'P 1'
#
loop_
_entity.id
_entity.type
_entity.pdbx_description
1 polymer ?
#
loop_
_entity_poly.entity_id
_entity_poly.type
_entity_poly.pdbx_seq_one_letter_code
_entity_poly.pdbx_strand_id
1 'polypeptide(L)'
;LRYAWGREYTKNRKRHYHLILCFNQDAYYHLGDYDLNRNTLRTMITTAWYSALGIPIDSSGKLVNYPPNGKYLLNRKRDNFEQTYSDLMNRVDYMTKVRTKIVGDGDRNFGCSRG
;
A
#
# COMPACT_ATOMS: atom_id res chain seq x y z
N LEU A 1 3.71 -8.76 -10.17
CA LEU A 1 3.27 -7.94 -9.04
C LEU A 1 2.24 -8.69 -8.20
N ARG A 2 2.49 -8.77 -6.92
CA ARG A 2 1.53 -9.30 -5.95
C ARG A 2 1.10 -8.19 -5.02
N TYR A 3 -0.13 -8.26 -4.54
CA TYR A 3 -0.68 -7.24 -3.67
C TYR A 3 -1.68 -7.81 -2.66
N ALA A 4 -1.84 -7.07 -1.58
CA ALA A 4 -2.93 -7.26 -0.64
C ALA A 4 -3.46 -5.89 -0.22
N TRP A 5 -4.73 -5.84 0.14
CA TRP A 5 -5.35 -4.60 0.59
C TRP A 5 -6.34 -4.84 1.70
N GLY A 6 -6.49 -3.83 2.55
CA GLY A 6 -7.52 -3.79 3.58
C GLY A 6 -8.30 -2.51 3.47
N ARG A 7 -9.61 -2.60 3.63
CA ARG A 7 -10.50 -1.44 3.65
C ARG A 7 -10.94 -1.17 5.08
N GLU A 8 -10.91 0.09 5.46
CA GLU A 8 -11.47 0.53 6.72
C GLU A 8 -12.18 1.87 6.54
N TYR A 9 -12.96 2.26 7.53
CA TYR A 9 -13.66 3.53 7.50
C TYR A 9 -13.10 4.43 8.58
N THR A 10 -12.87 5.70 8.21
CA THR A 10 -12.46 6.73 9.16
C THR A 10 -13.65 7.16 10.02
N LYS A 11 -13.39 7.97 11.05
CA LYS A 11 -14.44 8.55 11.90
C LYS A 11 -15.49 9.31 11.10
N ASN A 12 -15.12 9.86 9.95
CA ASN A 12 -16.01 10.59 9.04
C ASN A 12 -16.69 9.66 8.01
N ARG A 13 -16.63 8.36 8.21
CA ARG A 13 -17.18 7.32 7.33
C ARG A 13 -16.64 7.37 5.90
N LYS A 14 -15.41 7.86 5.73
CA LYS A 14 -14.71 7.82 4.45
C LYS A 14 -13.96 6.51 4.31
N ARG A 15 -14.02 5.92 3.12
CA ARG A 15 -13.26 4.71 2.82
C ARG A 15 -11.77 5.00 2.82
N HIS A 16 -11.02 4.14 3.48
CA HIS A 16 -9.59 4.23 3.57
C HIS A 16 -8.99 2.87 3.26
N TYR A 17 -8.05 2.83 2.33
CA TYR A 17 -7.43 1.58 1.90
C TYR A 17 -5.98 1.56 2.33
N HIS A 18 -5.57 0.42 2.87
CA HIS A 18 -4.16 0.10 3.10
C HIS A 18 -3.74 -0.93 2.06
N LEU A 19 -2.64 -0.68 1.38
CA LEU A 19 -2.14 -1.58 0.35
C LEU A 19 -0.73 -2.03 0.68
N ILE A 20 -0.48 -3.29 0.38
CA ILE A 20 0.86 -3.87 0.36
C ILE A 20 1.13 -4.29 -1.07
N LEU A 21 2.19 -3.75 -1.65
CA LEU A 21 2.61 -4.05 -3.01
C LEU A 21 3.95 -4.75 -2.96
N CYS A 22 4.05 -5.90 -3.60
CA CYS A 22 5.27 -6.70 -3.65
C CYS A 22 5.89 -6.58 -5.03
N PHE A 23 7.07 -5.99 -5.08
CA PHE A 23 7.82 -5.77 -6.32
C PHE A 23 9.11 -6.58 -6.33
N ASN A 24 9.58 -6.89 -7.52
CA ASN A 24 10.91 -7.43 -7.69
C ASN A 24 11.95 -6.34 -7.35
N GLN A 25 12.79 -6.63 -6.37
CA GLN A 25 13.81 -5.70 -5.89
C GLN A 25 14.78 -5.25 -6.99
N ASP A 26 15.12 -6.14 -7.90
CA ASP A 26 16.06 -5.83 -8.98
C ASP A 26 15.50 -4.80 -9.96
N ALA A 27 14.18 -4.77 -10.13
CA ALA A 27 13.52 -3.83 -11.03
C ALA A 27 13.08 -2.54 -10.31
N TYR A 28 12.70 -2.62 -9.03
CA TYR A 28 12.08 -1.52 -8.30
C TYR A 28 12.70 -1.38 -6.90
N TYR A 29 13.94 -0.90 -6.85
CA TYR A 29 14.65 -0.76 -5.57
C TYR A 29 14.19 0.46 -4.78
N HIS A 30 13.89 1.58 -5.45
CA HIS A 30 13.50 2.83 -4.81
C HIS A 30 12.13 3.29 -5.26
N LEU A 31 11.34 3.88 -4.33
CA LEU A 31 10.09 4.55 -4.67
C LEU A 31 10.31 5.79 -5.54
N GLY A 32 11.43 6.48 -5.34
CA GLY A 32 11.69 7.76 -5.96
C GLY A 32 11.13 8.91 -5.13
N ASP A 33 11.21 10.11 -5.66
CA ASP A 33 10.72 11.32 -5.00
C ASP A 33 9.24 11.57 -5.29
N TYR A 34 8.71 12.67 -4.75
CA TYR A 34 7.30 13.06 -4.92
C TYR A 34 7.04 13.89 -6.18
N ASP A 35 8.04 14.12 -7.00
CA ASP A 35 7.87 14.89 -8.24
C ASP A 35 7.10 14.06 -9.26
N LEU A 36 5.85 14.41 -9.51
CA LEU A 36 4.97 13.69 -10.42
C LEU A 36 5.37 13.83 -11.89
N ASN A 37 6.31 14.74 -12.20
CA ASN A 37 6.85 14.88 -13.54
C ASN A 37 7.96 13.85 -13.83
N ARG A 38 8.41 13.12 -12.83
CA ARG A 38 9.40 12.05 -12.98
C ARG A 38 8.72 10.69 -13.04
N ASN A 39 9.25 9.83 -13.89
CA ASN A 39 8.72 8.47 -14.05
C ASN A 39 9.31 7.54 -12.98
N THR A 40 8.90 7.73 -11.73
CA THR A 40 9.32 6.89 -10.60
C THR A 40 8.25 5.89 -10.24
N LEU A 41 8.60 4.90 -9.41
CA LEU A 41 7.63 3.94 -8.91
C LEU A 41 6.53 4.64 -8.11
N ARG A 42 6.88 5.63 -7.31
CA ARG A 42 5.92 6.44 -6.55
C ARG A 42 4.91 7.13 -7.47
N THR A 43 5.39 7.73 -8.55
CA THR A 43 4.53 8.39 -9.54
C THR A 43 3.60 7.38 -10.20
N MET A 44 4.10 6.21 -10.58
CA MET A 44 3.28 5.18 -11.21
C MET A 44 2.17 4.70 -10.29
N ILE A 45 2.46 4.45 -9.01
CA ILE A 45 1.46 4.02 -8.03
C ILE A 45 0.41 5.11 -7.82
N THR A 46 0.83 6.36 -7.63
CA THR A 46 -0.06 7.48 -7.40
C THR A 46 -0.99 7.69 -8.59
N THR A 47 -0.44 7.69 -9.79
CA THR A 47 -1.21 7.87 -11.02
C THR A 47 -2.23 6.74 -11.20
N ALA A 48 -1.84 5.50 -10.93
CA ALA A 48 -2.73 4.36 -11.04
C ALA A 48 -3.91 4.46 -10.07
N TRP A 49 -3.67 4.93 -8.85
CA TRP A 49 -4.74 5.11 -7.85
C TRP A 49 -5.75 6.17 -8.28
N TYR A 50 -5.26 7.33 -8.73
CA TYR A 50 -6.14 8.39 -9.23
C TYR A 50 -6.95 7.93 -10.45
N SER A 51 -6.32 7.18 -11.34
CA SER A 51 -6.99 6.62 -12.51
C SER A 51 -8.11 5.65 -12.09
N ALA A 52 -7.84 4.80 -11.11
CA ALA A 52 -8.85 3.87 -10.60
C ALA A 52 -10.04 4.59 -9.98
N LEU A 53 -9.81 5.74 -9.35
CA LEU A 53 -10.88 6.58 -8.78
C LEU A 53 -11.62 7.39 -9.84
N GLY A 54 -11.10 7.49 -11.05
CA GLY A 54 -11.70 8.27 -12.12
C GLY A 54 -11.60 9.78 -11.94
N ILE A 55 -10.61 10.26 -11.18
CA ILE A 55 -10.41 11.68 -10.94
C ILE A 55 -9.05 12.15 -11.47
N PRO A 56 -8.94 13.43 -11.89
CA PRO A 56 -7.67 13.96 -12.34
C PRO A 56 -6.64 14.01 -11.23
N ILE A 57 -5.39 13.68 -11.54
CA ILE A 57 -4.31 13.81 -10.58
C ILE A 57 -3.94 15.29 -10.44
N ASP A 58 -3.86 15.76 -9.18
CA ASP A 58 -3.32 17.09 -8.90
C ASP A 58 -1.81 17.02 -8.65
N SER A 59 -1.17 18.17 -8.55
CA SER A 59 0.28 18.23 -8.36
C SER A 59 0.75 17.70 -7.01
N SER A 60 -0.16 17.56 -6.03
CA SER A 60 0.20 17.12 -4.69
C SER A 60 0.14 15.61 -4.52
N GLY A 61 -0.74 14.91 -5.27
CA GLY A 61 -0.94 13.48 -5.12
C GLY A 61 -1.41 13.07 -3.72
N LYS A 62 -2.14 13.92 -3.00
CA LYS A 62 -2.44 13.76 -1.57
C LYS A 62 -3.30 12.56 -1.21
N LEU A 63 -4.02 11.99 -2.19
CA LEU A 63 -4.89 10.84 -1.90
C LEU A 63 -4.10 9.55 -1.66
N VAL A 64 -2.82 9.55 -1.97
CA VAL A 64 -1.96 8.40 -1.69
C VAL A 64 -0.91 8.82 -0.66
N ASN A 65 -0.94 8.17 0.49
CA ASN A 65 0.01 8.40 1.56
C ASN A 65 1.07 7.30 1.57
N TYR A 66 2.33 7.69 1.62
CA TYR A 66 3.46 6.78 1.74
C TYR A 66 4.02 6.95 3.15
N PRO A 67 3.73 6.01 4.08
CA PRO A 67 4.15 6.17 5.45
C PRO A 67 5.67 6.09 5.59
N PRO A 68 6.24 6.74 6.61
CA PRO A 68 7.65 6.53 6.96
C PRO A 68 7.89 5.04 7.21
N ASN A 69 9.04 4.55 6.80
CA ASN A 69 9.38 3.13 6.94
C ASN A 69 8.37 2.19 6.28
N GLY A 70 7.71 2.67 5.24
CA GLY A 70 6.73 1.88 4.50
C GLY A 70 7.32 0.92 3.48
N LYS A 71 8.64 0.87 3.36
CA LYS A 71 9.33 -0.01 2.44
C LYS A 71 10.06 -1.11 3.22
N TYR A 72 9.85 -2.36 2.80
CA TYR A 72 10.45 -3.53 3.43
C TYR A 72 11.25 -4.30 2.38
N LEU A 73 12.57 -4.44 2.60
CA LEU A 73 13.44 -5.23 1.74
C LEU A 73 13.56 -6.63 2.32
N LEU A 74 12.86 -7.58 1.71
CA LEU A 74 12.85 -8.98 2.17
C LEU A 74 13.83 -9.78 1.32
N ASN A 75 14.96 -10.14 1.92
CA ASN A 75 15.95 -11.01 1.31
C ASN A 75 16.42 -12.03 2.34
N ARG A 76 16.09 -13.30 2.11
CA ARG A 76 16.40 -14.39 3.04
C ARG A 76 17.91 -14.57 3.31
N LYS A 77 18.74 -14.03 2.43
CA LYS A 77 20.20 -14.10 2.58
C LYS A 77 20.76 -13.02 3.50
N ARG A 78 19.95 -12.03 3.90
CA ARG A 78 20.38 -10.97 4.79
C ARG A 78 20.14 -11.35 6.26
N ASP A 79 21.04 -10.92 7.13
CA ASP A 79 20.97 -11.20 8.57
C ASP A 79 19.72 -10.63 9.22
N ASN A 80 19.20 -9.52 8.69
CA ASN A 80 18.03 -8.85 9.25
C ASN A 80 16.70 -9.34 8.66
N PHE A 81 16.68 -10.43 7.90
CA PHE A 81 15.48 -10.89 7.24
C PHE A 81 14.34 -11.16 8.23
N GLU A 82 14.61 -11.86 9.32
CA GLU A 82 13.56 -12.23 10.28
C GLU A 82 12.97 -11.01 10.97
N GLN A 83 13.80 -10.03 11.32
CA GLN A 83 13.30 -8.79 11.92
C GLN A 83 12.45 -8.00 10.93
N THR A 84 12.91 -7.86 9.70
CA THR A 84 12.16 -7.16 8.66
C THR A 84 10.83 -7.84 8.38
N TYR A 85 10.84 -9.17 8.30
CA TYR A 85 9.62 -9.95 8.11
C TYR A 85 8.64 -9.75 9.27
N SER A 86 9.14 -9.79 10.51
CA SER A 86 8.31 -9.57 11.70
C SER A 86 7.71 -8.17 11.72
N ASP A 87 8.48 -7.15 11.36
CA ASP A 87 7.99 -5.76 11.31
C ASP A 87 6.89 -5.62 10.26
N LEU A 88 7.07 -6.25 9.11
CA LEU A 88 6.04 -6.24 8.06
C LEU A 88 4.76 -6.94 8.53
N MET A 89 4.90 -8.12 9.16
CA MET A 89 3.73 -8.88 9.63
C MET A 89 2.97 -8.14 10.73
N ASN A 90 3.66 -7.40 11.59
CA ASN A 90 2.99 -6.54 12.58
C ASN A 90 2.15 -5.47 11.90
N ARG A 91 2.64 -4.90 10.81
CA ARG A 91 1.87 -3.92 10.04
C ARG A 91 0.67 -4.55 9.35
N VAL A 92 0.83 -5.77 8.83
CA VAL A 92 -0.29 -6.52 8.24
C VAL A 92 -1.36 -6.80 9.28
N ASP A 93 -0.97 -7.21 10.48
CA ASP A 93 -1.92 -7.45 11.59
C ASP A 93 -2.71 -6.18 11.91
N TYR A 94 -2.06 -5.04 11.91
CA TYR A 94 -2.75 -3.76 12.10
C TYR A 94 -3.80 -3.51 11.02
N MET A 95 -3.51 -3.85 9.77
CA MET A 95 -4.46 -3.70 8.66
C MET A 95 -5.69 -4.58 8.80
N THR A 96 -5.57 -5.69 9.50
CA THR A 96 -6.65 -6.68 9.63
C THR A 96 -7.51 -6.50 10.88
N LYS A 97 -7.31 -5.44 11.64
CA LYS A 97 -8.12 -5.18 12.85
C LYS A 97 -9.58 -4.95 12.50
N VAL A 98 -10.43 -5.76 13.11
CA VAL A 98 -11.87 -5.78 12.81
C VAL A 98 -12.59 -4.51 13.27
N ARG A 99 -12.10 -3.86 14.34
CA ARG A 99 -12.78 -2.71 14.96
C ARG A 99 -13.01 -1.53 14.01
N THR A 100 -12.20 -1.42 12.94
CA THR A 100 -12.34 -0.35 11.96
C THR A 100 -12.99 -0.82 10.67
N LYS A 101 -13.45 -2.07 10.63
CA LYS A 101 -14.09 -2.66 9.45
C LYS A 101 -15.60 -2.61 9.59
N ILE A 102 -16.29 -2.45 8.47
CA ILE A 102 -17.73 -2.56 8.42
C ILE A 102 -18.09 -3.93 7.89
N VAL A 103 -18.90 -4.65 8.65
CA VAL A 103 -19.34 -6.00 8.31
C VAL A 103 -20.79 -5.95 7.86
N GLY A 104 -21.10 -6.66 6.78
CA GLY A 104 -22.48 -6.81 6.31
C GLY A 104 -22.95 -5.74 5.35
N ASP A 105 -22.08 -4.89 4.82
CA ASP A 105 -22.43 -3.87 3.81
C ASP A 105 -22.41 -4.41 2.37
N GLY A 106 -22.12 -5.70 2.19
CA GLY A 106 -22.04 -6.33 0.88
C GLY A 106 -20.66 -6.20 0.20
N ASP A 107 -19.77 -5.36 0.70
CA ASP A 107 -18.42 -5.17 0.16
C ASP A 107 -17.39 -5.94 0.99
N ARG A 108 -16.30 -6.36 0.33
CA ARG A 108 -15.22 -7.04 1.02
C ARG A 108 -14.34 -6.03 1.75
N ASN A 109 -13.84 -6.40 2.92
CA ASN A 109 -12.88 -5.62 3.70
C ASN A 109 -11.42 -5.95 3.37
N PHE A 110 -11.17 -7.08 2.71
CA PHE A 110 -9.84 -7.57 2.39
C PHE A 110 -9.80 -8.17 1.00
N GLY A 111 -8.65 -8.08 0.36
CA GLY A 111 -8.41 -8.75 -0.90
C GLY A 111 -6.92 -8.94 -1.13
N CYS A 112 -6.60 -9.83 -2.04
CA CYS A 112 -5.21 -10.08 -2.44
C CYS A 112 -5.16 -10.60 -3.87
N SER A 113 -3.97 -10.48 -4.46
CA SER A 113 -3.71 -11.07 -5.77
C SER A 113 -3.71 -12.60 -5.69
N ARG A 114 -4.06 -13.24 -6.80
CA ARG A 114 -4.00 -14.69 -6.94
C ARG A 114 -2.63 -15.10 -7.49
N GLY A 115 -2.14 -16.18 -6.99
CA GLY A 115 -0.87 -16.73 -7.44
C GLY A 115 0.29 -16.27 -6.66
#